data_4217b71b4c9c72aed3b967ae80403f7e
#
_entry.id   4217b71b4c9c72aed3b967ae80403f7e
#
_cell.length_a   1.000
_cell.length_b   1.000
_cell.length_c   1.000
_cell.angle_alpha   90.00
_cell.angle_beta   90.00
_cell.angle_gamma   90.00
#
_symmetry.space_group_name_H-M   'P 1'
#
loop_
_entity.id
_entity.type
_entity.pdbx_description
1 polymer ?
#
loop_
_entity_poly.entity_id
_entity_poly.type
_entity_poly.pdbx_seq_one_letter_code
_entity_poly.pdbx_strand_id
1 'polypeptide(L)'
;VQAHARPEQSQVEKGLFFQQRQGFFAAAKYKERKLFMDEIKVVPYIPDEDYDNPAMVVDFYEFTMANCLFLHGFKNTTLVFDMFFRKNPDNMGYSISAGQRKLTRFLLNYHFNEQDIRWLRTKGMSEEFCEYLRTYKWKGDMYALPEGTVCYPHVQMVRIECDLVGAILIETYLLQTMNFHSLITTKATRVTGLNTHTPRSVMEFGTRRAQGESAGNDGA
;
A
#
# COMPACT_ATOMS: atom_id res chain seq x y z
N VAL A 1 12.49 5.31 1.02
CA VAL A 1 11.67 4.75 2.12
C VAL A 1 12.51 4.71 3.36
N GLN A 2 12.04 5.25 4.47
CA GLN A 2 12.62 4.98 5.78
C GLN A 2 11.68 4.03 6.51
N ALA A 3 12.17 2.83 6.82
CA ALA A 3 11.47 1.87 7.64
C ALA A 3 12.07 1.88 9.05
N HIS A 4 11.26 1.91 10.08
CA HIS A 4 11.69 1.76 11.46
C HIS A 4 11.21 0.43 12.01
N ALA A 5 12.13 -0.34 12.59
CA ALA A 5 11.78 -1.53 13.35
C ALA A 5 11.25 -1.12 14.73
N ARG A 6 10.13 -1.70 15.15
CA ARG A 6 9.60 -1.55 16.49
C ARG A 6 10.42 -2.43 17.44
N PRO A 7 11.16 -1.91 18.43
CA PRO A 7 11.87 -2.77 19.38
C PRO A 7 10.86 -3.43 20.32
N GLU A 8 10.97 -4.74 20.50
CA GLU A 8 10.50 -5.37 21.74
C GLU A 8 11.26 -4.72 22.92
N GLN A 9 10.60 -4.55 24.04
CA GLN A 9 11.05 -3.72 25.16
C GLN A 9 12.45 -4.00 25.75
N SER A 10 13.25 -4.89 25.17
CA SER A 10 14.60 -5.25 25.64
C SER A 10 15.73 -5.11 24.62
N GLN A 11 15.50 -4.66 23.39
CA GLN A 11 16.58 -4.50 22.40
C GLN A 11 16.47 -3.19 21.64
N VAL A 12 16.84 -2.09 22.28
CA VAL A 12 16.72 -0.71 21.77
C VAL A 12 17.84 -0.34 20.77
N GLU A 13 18.85 -1.18 20.48
CA GLU A 13 20.07 -0.70 19.88
C GLU A 13 20.38 -1.11 18.42
N LYS A 14 19.51 -1.84 17.71
CA LYS A 14 19.79 -2.18 16.31
C LYS A 14 18.57 -1.96 15.41
N GLY A 15 18.22 -0.70 15.19
CA GLY A 15 17.24 -0.33 14.17
C GLY A 15 17.85 -0.50 12.77
N LEU A 16 17.18 -1.23 11.91
CA LEU A 16 17.49 -1.27 10.48
C LEU A 16 16.85 -0.05 9.81
N PHE A 17 17.67 0.79 9.17
CA PHE A 17 17.19 1.93 8.39
C PHE A 17 17.27 1.57 6.91
N PHE A 18 16.13 1.62 6.22
CA PHE A 18 16.08 1.54 4.76
C PHE A 18 15.66 2.90 4.20
N GLN A 19 16.47 3.45 3.32
CA GLN A 19 16.14 4.69 2.63
C GLN A 19 15.87 4.41 1.17
N GLN A 20 14.61 4.47 0.78
CA GLN A 20 14.22 4.53 -0.62
C GLN A 20 13.78 5.94 -1.03
N ARG A 21 14.02 6.29 -2.29
CA ARG A 21 13.76 7.64 -2.83
C ARG A 21 12.27 7.98 -2.99
N GLN A 22 11.36 7.08 -2.69
CA GLN A 22 9.91 7.29 -2.81
C GLN A 22 9.23 7.14 -1.45
N GLY A 23 8.92 8.22 -0.85
CA GLY A 23 7.77 8.62 -0.06
C GLY A 23 7.36 7.88 1.22
N PHE A 24 8.20 7.09 1.90
CA PHE A 24 7.86 6.57 3.23
C PHE A 24 8.73 7.21 4.32
N PHE A 25 8.10 7.74 5.37
CA PHE A 25 8.77 8.19 6.59
C PHE A 25 8.09 7.56 7.80
N ALA A 26 8.87 7.10 8.74
CA ALA A 26 8.37 6.72 10.03
C ALA A 26 8.16 7.94 10.92
N ALA A 27 7.03 8.02 11.57
CA ALA A 27 6.76 9.08 12.53
C ALA A 27 7.41 8.76 13.88
N ALA A 28 8.31 9.60 14.31
CA ALA A 28 8.73 9.65 15.71
C ALA A 28 7.57 10.27 16.54
N LYS A 29 7.19 9.61 17.63
CA LYS A 29 6.13 9.95 18.62
C LYS A 29 4.73 9.40 18.36
N TYR A 30 4.59 8.14 18.71
CA TYR A 30 3.34 7.37 18.67
C TYR A 30 2.26 7.84 19.67
N LYS A 31 2.60 8.52 20.75
CA LYS A 31 1.66 8.82 21.86
C LYS A 31 0.63 9.91 21.58
N GLU A 32 0.86 10.80 20.62
CA GLU A 32 0.00 11.99 20.44
C GLU A 32 -0.99 11.90 19.26
N ARG A 33 -0.91 10.87 18.41
CA ARG A 33 -1.76 10.75 17.23
C ARG A 33 -2.96 9.81 17.33
N LYS A 34 -3.23 9.27 18.53
CA LYS A 34 -4.39 8.40 18.76
C LYS A 34 -5.75 9.10 18.62
N LEU A 35 -5.76 10.43 18.58
CA LEU A 35 -6.97 11.25 18.58
C LEU A 35 -7.73 11.33 17.24
N PHE A 36 -7.15 10.87 16.13
CA PHE A 36 -7.80 10.96 14.81
C PHE A 36 -8.32 9.63 14.25
N MET A 37 -8.17 8.52 15.00
CA MET A 37 -8.44 7.17 14.50
C MET A 37 -9.61 6.47 15.22
N ASP A 38 -10.44 7.20 15.99
CA ASP A 38 -11.45 6.60 16.87
C ASP A 38 -12.71 6.04 16.16
N GLU A 39 -12.80 6.10 14.84
CA GLU A 39 -13.91 5.49 14.08
C GLU A 39 -13.44 4.57 12.96
N ILE A 40 -12.70 3.51 13.29
CA ILE A 40 -12.47 2.43 12.32
C ILE A 40 -13.75 1.62 12.19
N LYS A 41 -14.52 1.86 11.13
CA LYS A 41 -15.64 0.98 10.77
C LYS A 41 -15.05 -0.30 10.19
N VAL A 42 -15.15 -1.38 10.94
CA VAL A 42 -14.85 -2.71 10.42
C VAL A 42 -15.88 -3.04 9.33
N VAL A 43 -15.45 -3.04 8.08
CA VAL A 43 -16.26 -3.52 6.97
C VAL A 43 -16.11 -5.04 6.95
N PRO A 44 -17.23 -5.82 7.00
CA PRO A 44 -17.14 -7.28 6.89
C PRO A 44 -16.42 -7.67 5.60
N TYR A 45 -15.42 -8.51 5.73
CA TYR A 45 -14.75 -9.10 4.57
C TYR A 45 -15.66 -10.17 3.94
N ILE A 46 -15.93 -10.02 2.65
CA ILE A 46 -16.59 -11.05 1.83
C ILE A 46 -15.50 -11.63 0.93
N PRO A 47 -15.16 -12.93 1.07
CA PRO A 47 -14.23 -13.58 0.16
C PRO A 47 -14.69 -13.43 -1.29
N ASP A 48 -13.77 -13.12 -2.16
CA ASP A 48 -14.01 -13.00 -3.59
C ASP A 48 -13.24 -14.12 -4.29
N GLU A 49 -13.98 -15.13 -4.73
CA GLU A 49 -13.41 -16.34 -5.36
C GLU A 49 -12.77 -16.03 -6.72
N ASP A 50 -13.22 -14.97 -7.39
CA ASP A 50 -12.71 -14.52 -8.69
C ASP A 50 -11.60 -13.45 -8.56
N TYR A 51 -11.07 -13.24 -7.35
CA TYR A 51 -10.06 -12.23 -7.14
C TYR A 51 -8.72 -12.60 -7.78
N ASP A 52 -8.35 -11.87 -8.82
CA ASP A 52 -7.02 -11.95 -9.41
C ASP A 52 -5.99 -11.35 -8.42
N ASN A 53 -5.18 -12.23 -7.83
CA ASN A 53 -4.24 -11.85 -6.77
C ASN A 53 -2.96 -11.23 -7.33
N PRO A 54 -2.73 -9.93 -7.17
CA PRO A 54 -1.56 -9.25 -7.69
C PRO A 54 -0.31 -9.36 -6.79
N ALA A 55 -0.15 -10.44 -6.01
CA ALA A 55 1.00 -10.59 -5.09
C ALA A 55 2.36 -10.54 -5.80
N MET A 56 2.40 -10.83 -7.12
CA MET A 56 3.61 -10.73 -7.94
C MET A 56 3.82 -9.34 -8.57
N VAL A 57 2.95 -8.36 -8.29
CA VAL A 57 3.15 -6.96 -8.69
C VAL A 57 4.11 -6.30 -7.69
N VAL A 58 5.36 -6.65 -7.83
CA VAL A 58 6.47 -6.30 -6.92
C VAL A 58 7.70 -5.97 -7.76
N ASP A 59 8.39 -4.89 -7.46
CA ASP A 59 9.68 -4.61 -8.06
C ASP A 59 10.68 -5.71 -7.65
N PHE A 60 11.38 -6.30 -8.62
CA PHE A 60 12.17 -7.51 -8.37
C PHE A 60 13.19 -7.39 -7.24
N TYR A 61 13.77 -6.20 -7.05
CA TYR A 61 14.72 -5.96 -5.97
C TYR A 61 14.09 -6.16 -4.57
N GLU A 62 12.79 -5.96 -4.42
CA GLU A 62 12.07 -6.18 -3.15
C GLU A 62 12.05 -7.67 -2.78
N PHE A 63 11.90 -8.58 -3.77
CA PHE A 63 12.06 -10.02 -3.53
C PHE A 63 13.46 -10.37 -3.09
N THR A 64 14.50 -9.84 -3.74
CA THR A 64 15.88 -10.14 -3.38
C THR A 64 16.24 -9.59 -2.00
N MET A 65 15.74 -8.40 -1.66
CA MET A 65 15.90 -7.80 -0.35
C MET A 65 15.18 -8.60 0.74
N ALA A 66 13.91 -8.97 0.50
CA ALA A 66 13.13 -9.77 1.43
C ALA A 66 13.76 -11.15 1.68
N ASN A 67 14.25 -11.82 0.62
CA ASN A 67 14.96 -13.10 0.73
C ASN A 67 16.24 -12.97 1.57
N CYS A 68 17.05 -11.94 1.31
CA CYS A 68 18.26 -11.69 2.07
C CYS A 68 17.96 -11.48 3.56
N LEU A 69 17.00 -10.62 3.88
CA LEU A 69 16.64 -10.32 5.27
C LEU A 69 15.98 -11.52 5.97
N PHE A 70 15.20 -12.31 5.24
CA PHE A 70 14.64 -13.57 5.73
C PHE A 70 15.75 -14.54 6.16
N LEU A 71 16.75 -14.78 5.31
CA LEU A 71 17.88 -15.67 5.58
C LEU A 71 18.73 -15.21 6.77
N HIS A 72 18.78 -13.89 7.02
CA HIS A 72 19.48 -13.32 8.18
C HIS A 72 18.63 -13.26 9.45
N GLY A 73 17.45 -13.89 9.46
CA GLY A 73 16.63 -14.03 10.66
C GLY A 73 15.72 -12.84 10.99
N PHE A 74 15.56 -11.85 10.10
CA PHE A 74 14.76 -10.66 10.33
C PHE A 74 13.25 -10.81 10.03
N LYS A 75 12.79 -12.00 9.64
CA LYS A 75 11.39 -12.24 9.22
C LYS A 75 10.33 -11.83 10.25
N ASN A 76 10.67 -11.87 11.56
CA ASN A 76 9.76 -11.53 12.64
C ASN A 76 9.90 -10.07 13.12
N THR A 77 10.72 -9.26 12.44
CA THR A 77 10.88 -7.85 12.76
C THR A 77 9.64 -7.09 12.32
N THR A 78 8.99 -6.39 13.25
CA THR A 78 7.86 -5.50 12.91
C THR A 78 8.38 -4.20 12.32
N LEU A 79 7.83 -3.82 11.18
CA LEU A 79 8.11 -2.56 10.51
C LEU A 79 6.87 -1.67 10.50
N VAL A 80 7.11 -0.36 10.49
CA VAL A 80 6.10 0.67 10.33
C VAL A 80 6.45 1.50 9.11
N PHE A 81 5.55 1.52 8.13
CA PHE A 81 5.66 2.34 6.92
C PHE A 81 4.57 3.38 6.87
N ASP A 82 4.92 4.60 6.45
CA ASP A 82 3.98 5.68 6.18
C ASP A 82 4.01 6.06 4.70
N MET A 83 2.85 6.05 4.04
CA MET A 83 2.67 6.54 2.67
C MET A 83 2.11 7.95 2.67
N PHE A 84 2.69 8.83 1.84
CA PHE A 84 2.24 10.21 1.63
C PHE A 84 2.73 10.74 0.27
N PHE A 85 2.12 11.80 -0.24
CA PHE A 85 2.66 12.52 -1.38
C PHE A 85 3.74 13.52 -0.95
N ARG A 86 4.88 13.51 -1.66
CA ARG A 86 5.94 14.53 -1.48
C ARG A 86 5.54 15.87 -2.11
N LYS A 87 4.79 15.81 -3.20
CA LYS A 87 4.21 16.96 -3.91
C LYS A 87 2.83 16.58 -4.39
N ASN A 88 1.92 17.54 -4.43
CA ASN A 88 0.62 17.30 -5.04
C ASN A 88 0.77 17.03 -6.54
N PRO A 89 0.00 16.07 -7.09
CA PRO A 89 -0.01 15.84 -8.52
C PRO A 89 -0.49 17.09 -9.27
N ASP A 90 0.02 17.28 -10.49
CA ASP A 90 -0.38 18.37 -11.41
C ASP A 90 -0.30 19.78 -10.81
N ASN A 91 0.61 20.03 -9.86
CA ASN A 91 0.74 21.30 -9.15
C ASN A 91 -0.56 21.80 -8.49
N MET A 92 -1.44 20.88 -8.10
CA MET A 92 -2.67 21.24 -7.36
C MET A 92 -2.36 21.67 -5.94
N GLY A 93 -3.25 22.47 -5.34
CA GLY A 93 -3.16 22.88 -3.94
C GLY A 93 -3.44 21.75 -2.95
N TYR A 94 -4.05 20.62 -3.40
CA TYR A 94 -4.43 19.48 -2.58
C TYR A 94 -4.45 18.19 -3.41
N SER A 95 -4.56 17.07 -2.74
CA SER A 95 -4.92 15.76 -3.31
C SER A 95 -6.05 15.13 -2.50
N ILE A 96 -6.76 14.17 -3.10
CA ILE A 96 -7.81 13.40 -2.43
C ILE A 96 -7.30 11.99 -2.18
N SER A 97 -7.43 11.52 -0.94
CA SER A 97 -7.08 10.14 -0.57
C SER A 97 -8.09 9.17 -1.18
N ALA A 98 -7.63 8.21 -1.96
CA ALA A 98 -8.44 7.15 -2.55
C ALA A 98 -7.61 5.90 -2.88
N GLY A 99 -8.27 4.73 -2.95
CA GLY A 99 -7.64 3.43 -3.24
C GLY A 99 -7.59 2.48 -2.05
N GLN A 100 -8.04 2.91 -0.88
CA GLN A 100 -7.99 2.12 0.36
C GLN A 100 -8.81 0.85 0.27
N ARG A 101 -9.98 0.88 -0.37
CA ARG A 101 -10.83 -0.31 -0.58
C ARG A 101 -10.09 -1.37 -1.38
N LYS A 102 -9.46 -0.99 -2.50
CA LYS A 102 -8.70 -1.90 -3.35
C LYS A 102 -7.48 -2.46 -2.62
N LEU A 103 -6.78 -1.60 -1.90
CA LEU A 103 -5.63 -2.01 -1.08
C LEU A 103 -6.05 -2.98 0.04
N THR A 104 -7.13 -2.72 0.75
CA THR A 104 -7.66 -3.61 1.80
C THR A 104 -7.98 -4.99 1.22
N ARG A 105 -8.67 -5.04 0.07
CA ARG A 105 -8.98 -6.30 -0.62
C ARG A 105 -7.73 -7.07 -0.99
N PHE A 106 -6.70 -6.39 -1.48
CA PHE A 106 -5.40 -6.98 -1.77
C PHE A 106 -4.76 -7.60 -0.52
N LEU A 107 -4.66 -6.86 0.58
CA LEU A 107 -4.02 -7.34 1.81
C LEU A 107 -4.75 -8.54 2.42
N LEU A 108 -6.07 -8.52 2.43
CA LEU A 108 -6.89 -9.62 2.95
C LEU A 108 -6.80 -10.91 2.12
N ASN A 109 -6.53 -10.80 0.82
CA ASN A 109 -6.39 -11.95 -0.08
C ASN A 109 -4.94 -12.26 -0.45
N TYR A 110 -3.97 -11.62 0.21
CA TYR A 110 -2.55 -11.73 -0.14
C TYR A 110 -2.04 -13.17 0.01
N HIS A 111 -1.57 -13.73 -1.08
CA HIS A 111 -0.99 -15.09 -1.12
C HIS A 111 -0.13 -15.28 -2.37
N PHE A 112 0.73 -16.30 -2.36
CA PHE A 112 1.47 -16.76 -3.53
C PHE A 112 0.93 -18.11 -3.99
N ASN A 113 0.73 -18.29 -5.29
CA ASN A 113 0.36 -19.56 -5.87
C ASN A 113 1.58 -20.41 -6.26
N GLU A 114 1.36 -21.67 -6.63
CA GLU A 114 2.46 -22.58 -7.00
C GLU A 114 3.24 -22.13 -8.26
N GLN A 115 2.62 -21.38 -9.15
CA GLN A 115 3.30 -20.83 -10.32
C GLN A 115 4.26 -19.71 -9.91
N ASP A 116 3.85 -18.85 -8.99
CA ASP A 116 4.67 -17.77 -8.42
C ASP A 116 5.90 -18.36 -7.74
N ILE A 117 5.70 -19.37 -6.90
CA ILE A 117 6.78 -20.06 -6.17
C ILE A 117 7.78 -20.70 -7.14
N ARG A 118 7.29 -21.40 -8.17
CA ARG A 118 8.18 -21.96 -9.20
C ARG A 118 8.99 -20.89 -9.92
N TRP A 119 8.34 -19.76 -10.26
CA TRP A 119 9.02 -18.66 -10.90
C TRP A 119 10.12 -18.05 -10.02
N LEU A 120 9.82 -17.79 -8.74
CA LEU A 120 10.79 -17.24 -7.78
C LEU A 120 12.03 -18.14 -7.63
N ARG A 121 11.86 -19.47 -7.60
CA ARG A 121 12.97 -20.42 -7.64
C ARG A 121 13.86 -20.24 -8.86
N THR A 122 13.28 -20.06 -10.05
CA THR A 122 14.06 -19.83 -11.28
C THR A 122 14.85 -18.52 -11.25
N LYS A 123 14.47 -17.59 -10.38
CA LYS A 123 15.14 -16.30 -10.18
C LYS A 123 16.19 -16.30 -9.06
N GLY A 124 16.47 -17.46 -8.48
CA GLY A 124 17.52 -17.64 -7.47
C GLY A 124 17.10 -17.27 -6.04
N MET A 125 15.80 -17.20 -5.76
CA MET A 125 15.34 -17.11 -4.37
C MET A 125 15.64 -18.44 -3.65
N SER A 126 15.99 -18.36 -2.35
CA SER A 126 16.31 -19.54 -1.55
C SER A 126 15.11 -20.45 -1.39
N GLU A 127 15.36 -21.75 -1.25
CA GLU A 127 14.27 -22.73 -1.08
C GLU A 127 13.48 -22.45 0.20
N GLU A 128 14.17 -22.11 1.29
CA GLU A 128 13.54 -21.79 2.57
C GLU A 128 12.62 -20.58 2.47
N PHE A 129 13.00 -19.55 1.70
CA PHE A 129 12.16 -18.38 1.47
C PHE A 129 10.96 -18.72 0.58
N CYS A 130 11.15 -19.51 -0.47
CA CYS A 130 10.08 -19.99 -1.32
C CYS A 130 9.04 -20.80 -0.55
N GLU A 131 9.47 -21.73 0.33
CA GLU A 131 8.57 -22.49 1.19
C GLU A 131 7.84 -21.60 2.20
N TYR A 132 8.52 -20.60 2.74
CA TYR A 132 7.89 -19.61 3.61
C TYR A 132 6.79 -18.83 2.87
N LEU A 133 7.06 -18.34 1.65
CA LEU A 133 6.08 -17.60 0.85
C LEU A 133 4.88 -18.46 0.44
N ARG A 134 5.06 -19.76 0.20
CA ARG A 134 3.96 -20.69 -0.15
C ARG A 134 2.82 -20.66 0.85
N THR A 135 3.15 -20.52 2.13
CA THR A 135 2.16 -20.51 3.22
C THR A 135 1.91 -19.12 3.79
N TYR A 136 2.62 -18.12 3.25
CA TYR A 136 2.54 -16.77 3.75
C TYR A 136 1.15 -16.19 3.55
N LYS A 137 0.63 -15.59 4.61
CA LYS A 137 -0.55 -14.73 4.60
C LYS A 137 -0.15 -13.41 5.25
N TRP A 138 -0.49 -12.32 4.62
CA TRP A 138 -0.21 -11.03 5.19
C TRP A 138 -0.90 -10.87 6.56
N LYS A 139 -0.15 -10.40 7.55
CA LYS A 139 -0.61 -10.15 8.91
C LYS A 139 -0.09 -8.81 9.36
N GLY A 140 -0.99 -7.89 9.62
CA GLY A 140 -0.60 -6.56 10.06
C GLY A 140 -1.79 -5.65 10.20
N ASP A 141 -1.51 -4.42 10.59
CA ASP A 141 -2.48 -3.36 10.73
C ASP A 141 -2.29 -2.32 9.63
N MET A 142 -3.39 -1.87 9.05
CA MET A 142 -3.42 -0.76 8.12
C MET A 142 -4.28 0.35 8.70
N TYR A 143 -3.68 1.51 8.85
CA TYR A 143 -4.37 2.75 9.24
C TYR A 143 -4.35 3.67 8.02
N ALA A 144 -5.51 4.18 7.62
CA ALA A 144 -5.60 5.03 6.44
C ALA A 144 -6.60 6.16 6.65
N LEU A 145 -6.36 7.29 5.98
CA LEU A 145 -7.37 8.33 5.87
C LEU A 145 -8.58 7.78 5.10
N PRO A 146 -9.81 8.11 5.48
CA PRO A 146 -10.99 7.73 4.71
C PRO A 146 -10.90 8.18 3.25
N GLU A 147 -11.43 7.38 2.32
CA GLU A 147 -11.55 7.79 0.92
C GLU A 147 -12.37 9.10 0.81
N GLY A 148 -11.94 10.00 -0.06
CA GLY A 148 -12.52 11.33 -0.20
C GLY A 148 -11.91 12.41 0.70
N THR A 149 -11.01 12.06 1.62
CA THR A 149 -10.35 13.04 2.50
C THR A 149 -9.35 13.88 1.71
N VAL A 150 -9.41 15.21 1.93
CA VAL A 150 -8.43 16.14 1.38
C VAL A 150 -7.09 15.97 2.08
N CYS A 151 -6.04 15.84 1.30
CA CYS A 151 -4.67 15.63 1.77
C CYS A 151 -3.73 16.70 1.20
N TYR A 152 -2.63 16.91 1.91
CA TYR A 152 -1.57 17.84 1.52
C TYR A 152 -0.23 17.08 1.49
N PRO A 153 0.81 17.64 0.81
CA PRO A 153 2.13 17.03 0.82
C PRO A 153 2.63 16.74 2.24
N HIS A 154 3.31 15.61 2.40
CA HIS A 154 3.87 15.13 3.66
C HIS A 154 2.86 14.79 4.75
N VAL A 155 1.56 14.81 4.45
CA VAL A 155 0.52 14.28 5.35
C VAL A 155 0.41 12.77 5.11
N GLN A 156 0.49 12.00 6.20
CA GLN A 156 0.35 10.56 6.16
C GLN A 156 -1.05 10.16 5.67
N MET A 157 -1.08 9.38 4.59
CA MET A 157 -2.32 8.88 3.98
C MET A 157 -2.60 7.44 4.42
N VAL A 158 -1.56 6.61 4.46
CA VAL A 158 -1.63 5.21 4.89
C VAL A 158 -0.44 4.92 5.80
N ARG A 159 -0.70 4.16 6.87
CA ARG A 159 0.32 3.54 7.70
C ARG A 159 0.11 2.04 7.70
N ILE A 160 1.19 1.31 7.51
CA ILE A 160 1.24 -0.15 7.61
C ILE A 160 2.14 -0.53 8.77
N GLU A 161 1.66 -1.42 9.63
CA GLU A 161 2.43 -2.04 10.71
C GLU A 161 2.37 -3.55 10.53
N CYS A 162 3.45 -4.19 10.07
CA CYS A 162 3.46 -5.64 9.82
C CYS A 162 4.87 -6.21 9.90
N ASP A 163 5.01 -7.51 9.65
CA ASP A 163 6.32 -8.15 9.55
C ASP A 163 7.13 -7.61 8.37
N LEU A 164 8.45 -7.72 8.47
CA LEU A 164 9.39 -7.18 7.51
C LEU A 164 9.16 -7.66 6.09
N VAL A 165 8.92 -8.97 5.91
CA VAL A 165 8.71 -9.57 4.58
C VAL A 165 7.43 -9.01 3.95
N GLY A 166 6.33 -8.99 4.72
CA GLY A 166 5.07 -8.43 4.28
C GLY A 166 5.16 -6.95 3.93
N ALA A 167 5.86 -6.17 4.76
CA ALA A 167 6.03 -4.74 4.54
C ALA A 167 6.74 -4.45 3.20
N ILE A 168 7.82 -5.18 2.91
CA ILE A 168 8.59 -5.00 1.68
C ILE A 168 7.78 -5.41 0.45
N LEU A 169 7.17 -6.60 0.48
CA LEU A 169 6.52 -7.18 -0.69
C LEU A 169 5.18 -6.53 -1.07
N ILE A 170 4.57 -5.75 -0.20
CA ILE A 170 3.34 -5.00 -0.53
C ILE A 170 3.61 -3.58 -1.03
N GLU A 171 4.84 -3.07 -0.92
CA GLU A 171 5.18 -1.67 -1.17
C GLU A 171 4.77 -1.23 -2.58
N THR A 172 5.22 -1.95 -3.62
CA THR A 172 4.96 -1.59 -5.01
C THR A 172 3.47 -1.50 -5.30
N TYR A 173 2.69 -2.52 -4.93
CA TYR A 173 1.25 -2.53 -5.20
C TYR A 173 0.50 -1.46 -4.40
N LEU A 174 0.88 -1.25 -3.14
CA LEU A 174 0.32 -0.19 -2.29
C LEU A 174 0.52 1.19 -2.94
N LEU A 175 1.76 1.50 -3.31
CA LEU A 175 2.10 2.80 -3.90
C LEU A 175 1.39 3.01 -5.23
N GLN A 176 1.39 2.01 -6.12
CA GLN A 176 0.71 2.07 -7.40
C GLN A 176 -0.79 2.31 -7.23
N THR A 177 -1.44 1.55 -6.35
CA THR A 177 -2.88 1.65 -6.08
C THR A 177 -3.24 3.02 -5.54
N MET A 178 -2.62 3.45 -4.45
CA MET A 178 -2.92 4.72 -3.81
C MET A 178 -2.60 5.92 -4.70
N ASN A 179 -1.50 5.85 -5.46
CA ASN A 179 -1.10 6.91 -6.38
C ASN A 179 -2.13 7.09 -7.50
N PHE A 180 -2.50 6.00 -8.19
CA PHE A 180 -3.44 6.05 -9.31
C PHE A 180 -4.82 6.55 -8.86
N HIS A 181 -5.42 5.93 -7.83
CA HIS A 181 -6.75 6.28 -7.37
C HIS A 181 -6.82 7.72 -6.82
N SER A 182 -5.83 8.12 -6.03
CA SER A 182 -5.79 9.49 -5.51
C SER A 182 -5.62 10.53 -6.62
N LEU A 183 -4.80 10.23 -7.66
CA LEU A 183 -4.62 11.11 -8.80
C LEU A 183 -5.93 11.28 -9.58
N ILE A 184 -6.60 10.19 -9.94
CA ILE A 184 -7.86 10.21 -10.70
C ILE A 184 -8.95 10.93 -9.91
N THR A 185 -9.13 10.58 -8.62
CA THR A 185 -10.12 11.21 -7.74
C THR A 185 -9.84 12.72 -7.60
N THR A 186 -8.58 13.10 -7.44
CA THR A 186 -8.21 14.53 -7.37
C THR A 186 -8.57 15.26 -8.67
N LYS A 187 -8.33 14.66 -9.83
CA LYS A 187 -8.75 15.23 -11.13
C LYS A 187 -10.26 15.32 -11.25
N ALA A 188 -10.99 14.30 -10.81
CA ALA A 188 -12.45 14.28 -10.83
C ALA A 188 -13.06 15.44 -10.01
N THR A 189 -12.44 15.85 -8.90
CA THR A 189 -12.95 16.99 -8.10
C THR A 189 -12.99 18.30 -8.86
N ARG A 190 -12.15 18.49 -9.89
CA ARG A 190 -12.19 19.67 -10.75
C ARG A 190 -13.47 19.72 -11.60
N VAL A 191 -13.96 18.56 -12.00
CA VAL A 191 -15.16 18.43 -12.81
C VAL A 191 -16.41 18.50 -11.93
N THR A 192 -16.41 17.73 -10.83
CA THR A 192 -17.55 17.65 -9.90
C THR A 192 -17.70 18.91 -9.05
N GLY A 193 -16.59 19.54 -8.64
CA GLY A 193 -16.58 20.77 -7.85
C GLY A 193 -17.24 21.98 -8.54
N LEU A 194 -17.28 21.98 -9.87
CA LEU A 194 -18.00 22.98 -10.65
C LEU A 194 -19.54 22.80 -10.59
N ASN A 195 -20.01 21.67 -10.09
CA ASN A 195 -21.42 21.30 -10.05
C ASN A 195 -22.08 21.49 -8.67
N THR A 196 -21.44 22.19 -7.74
CA THR A 196 -21.94 22.38 -6.36
C THR A 196 -23.30 23.08 -6.27
N HIS A 197 -23.70 23.85 -7.29
CA HIS A 197 -24.95 24.59 -7.31
C HIS A 197 -26.02 23.99 -8.23
N THR A 198 -25.68 23.06 -9.08
CA THR A 198 -26.61 22.36 -9.99
C THR A 198 -26.21 20.87 -10.06
N PRO A 199 -27.05 19.95 -9.59
CA PRO A 199 -26.75 18.52 -9.69
C PRO A 199 -26.75 18.12 -11.17
N ARG A 200 -25.57 17.97 -11.74
CA ARG A 200 -25.36 17.40 -13.08
C ARG A 200 -24.65 16.07 -12.93
N SER A 201 -25.10 15.07 -13.64
CA SER A 201 -24.38 13.80 -13.72
C SER A 201 -23.09 14.01 -14.54
N VAL A 202 -21.99 13.47 -14.03
CA VAL A 202 -20.74 13.36 -14.79
C VAL A 202 -20.71 11.97 -15.41
N MET A 203 -20.45 11.90 -16.71
CA MET A 203 -20.30 10.64 -17.44
C MET A 203 -18.84 10.50 -17.85
N GLU A 204 -18.24 9.34 -17.53
CA GLU A 204 -16.91 8.99 -17.97
C GLU A 204 -16.98 8.36 -19.36
N PHE A 205 -16.24 8.90 -20.34
CA PHE A 205 -16.14 8.39 -21.72
C PHE A 205 -14.70 8.07 -22.13
N GLY A 206 -13.77 8.00 -21.20
CA GLY A 206 -12.35 7.85 -21.44
C GLY A 206 -11.84 6.42 -21.44
N THR A 207 -12.66 5.41 -21.12
CA THR A 207 -12.24 4.00 -20.96
C THR A 207 -11.38 3.51 -22.12
N ARG A 208 -11.72 3.83 -23.40
CA ARG A 208 -10.93 3.48 -24.58
C ARG A 208 -9.55 4.16 -24.65
N ARG A 209 -9.27 5.13 -23.79
CA ARG A 209 -8.00 5.87 -23.68
C ARG A 209 -7.24 5.53 -22.40
N ALA A 210 -7.81 4.67 -21.57
CA ALA A 210 -7.17 4.20 -20.35
C ALA A 210 -5.97 3.30 -20.67
N GLN A 211 -5.07 3.22 -19.71
CA GLN A 211 -3.86 2.39 -19.80
C GLN A 211 -4.15 0.97 -19.29
N GLY A 212 -5.06 0.27 -19.96
CA GLY A 212 -5.52 -1.06 -19.61
C GLY A 212 -6.92 -1.09 -19.03
N GLU A 213 -7.51 -2.28 -18.98
CA GLU A 213 -8.89 -2.51 -18.54
C GLU A 213 -9.10 -2.07 -17.08
N SER A 214 -8.22 -2.49 -16.19
CA SER A 214 -8.30 -2.13 -14.78
C SER A 214 -8.29 -0.61 -14.57
N ALA A 215 -7.41 0.11 -15.30
CA ALA A 215 -7.35 1.56 -15.21
C ALA A 215 -8.62 2.24 -15.75
N GLY A 216 -9.25 1.66 -16.78
CA GLY A 216 -10.54 2.12 -17.28
C GLY A 216 -11.67 1.95 -16.29
N ASN A 217 -11.77 0.79 -15.68
CA ASN A 217 -12.79 0.48 -14.67
C ASN A 217 -12.59 1.27 -13.37
N ASP A 218 -11.35 1.41 -12.92
CA ASP A 218 -11.02 2.16 -11.70
C ASP A 218 -11.22 3.69 -11.89
N GLY A 219 -11.18 4.18 -13.13
CA GLY A 219 -11.34 5.60 -13.47
C GLY A 219 -12.79 6.05 -13.70
N ALA A 220 -13.69 5.09 -13.89
CA ALA A 220 -15.12 5.34 -14.12
C ALA A 220 -15.90 5.49 -12.82
#